data_9611f2a862c386b48f362ee5121e703a
#
_entry.id   9611f2a862c386b48f362ee5121e703a
#
_cell.length_a   1.000
_cell.length_b   1.000
_cell.length_c   1.000
_cell.angle_alpha   90.00
_cell.angle_beta   90.00
_cell.angle_gamma   90.00
#
_symmetry.space_group_name_H-M   'P 1'
#
loop_
_entity.id
_entity.type
_entity.pdbx_description
1 polymer ?
#
loop_
_entity_poly.entity_id
_entity_poly.type
_entity_poly.pdbx_seq_one_letter_code
_entity_poly.pdbx_strand_id
1 'polypeptide(L)'
;FYARALKAVTDLQAKGYHTFDLKSEIGSRPESLQPLTHLALGKKVIYNAPYNSSYAAQGDVTLTDGIRGDWTYGDGAWQGFISKNRLDVTVDMENETTIHSVTAAFMQVVGAEVFLPASVVISVSDDGVNFTELKHQDFVVNKEEAIKFSDVSWEGTVKGRYVRYQARAGKELGGWIFTDEIIVK
;
A
#
# COMPACT_ATOMS: atom_id res chain seq x y z
N PHE A 1 4.27 -18.78 -0.40
CA PHE A 1 3.34 -19.76 0.16
C PHE A 1 2.18 -20.05 -0.79
N TYR A 2 1.41 -19.02 -1.20
CA TYR A 2 0.22 -19.17 -2.06
C TYR A 2 0.54 -19.87 -3.40
N ALA A 3 1.59 -19.47 -4.11
CA ALA A 3 1.97 -20.10 -5.37
C ALA A 3 2.35 -21.58 -5.23
N ARG A 4 2.98 -21.97 -4.11
CA ARG A 4 3.30 -23.36 -3.81
C ARG A 4 2.03 -24.16 -3.45
N ALA A 5 1.13 -23.56 -2.69
CA ALA A 5 -0.15 -24.18 -2.35
C ALA A 5 -1.02 -24.36 -3.59
N LEU A 6 -1.12 -23.35 -4.45
CA LEU A 6 -1.85 -23.42 -5.71
C LEU A 6 -1.26 -24.49 -6.64
N LYS A 7 0.06 -24.58 -6.76
CA LYS A 7 0.72 -25.62 -7.55
C LYS A 7 0.41 -27.01 -7.00
N ALA A 8 0.50 -27.20 -5.68
CA ALA A 8 0.19 -28.48 -5.05
C ALA A 8 -1.26 -28.90 -5.28
N VAL A 9 -2.21 -27.98 -5.20
CA VAL A 9 -3.62 -28.23 -5.51
C VAL A 9 -3.79 -28.62 -6.98
N THR A 10 -3.16 -27.91 -7.91
CA THR A 10 -3.22 -28.22 -9.34
C THR A 10 -2.64 -29.59 -9.65
N ASP A 11 -1.50 -29.92 -9.03
CA ASP A 11 -0.84 -31.23 -9.19
C ASP A 11 -1.73 -32.38 -8.63
N LEU A 12 -2.45 -32.15 -7.55
CA LEU A 12 -3.41 -33.11 -6.98
C LEU A 12 -4.65 -33.28 -7.86
N GLN A 13 -5.21 -32.19 -8.37
CA GLN A 13 -6.35 -32.21 -9.30
C GLN A 13 -6.01 -32.98 -10.59
N ALA A 14 -4.81 -32.76 -11.13
CA ALA A 14 -4.32 -33.51 -12.30
C ALA A 14 -4.19 -35.03 -12.05
N LYS A 15 -4.04 -35.44 -10.79
CA LYS A 15 -4.01 -36.84 -10.34
C LYS A 15 -5.41 -37.41 -10.00
N GLY A 16 -6.48 -36.66 -10.26
CA GLY A 16 -7.85 -37.07 -10.04
C GLY A 16 -8.34 -36.94 -8.60
N TYR A 17 -7.62 -36.26 -7.72
CA TYR A 17 -8.10 -35.94 -6.39
C TYR A 17 -9.07 -34.78 -6.40
N HIS A 18 -10.15 -34.87 -5.65
CA HIS A 18 -11.00 -33.70 -5.37
C HIS A 18 -10.26 -32.76 -4.44
N THR A 19 -10.02 -31.57 -4.89
CA THR A 19 -9.34 -30.51 -4.13
C THR A 19 -10.22 -29.27 -4.10
N PHE A 20 -10.02 -28.46 -3.08
CA PHE A 20 -10.68 -27.15 -3.01
C PHE A 20 -10.07 -26.19 -4.03
N ASP A 21 -10.88 -25.35 -4.62
CA ASP A 21 -10.41 -24.15 -5.31
C ASP A 21 -10.00 -23.14 -4.24
N LEU A 22 -8.70 -23.08 -3.97
CA LEU A 22 -8.14 -22.17 -2.96
C LEU A 22 -8.55 -20.70 -3.19
N LYS A 23 -8.72 -20.31 -4.43
CA LYS A 23 -9.12 -18.94 -4.75
C LYS A 23 -10.58 -18.68 -4.42
N SER A 24 -11.46 -19.66 -4.64
CA SER A 24 -12.87 -19.56 -4.27
C SER A 24 -13.12 -19.73 -2.78
N GLU A 25 -12.29 -20.54 -2.09
CA GLU A 25 -12.42 -20.78 -0.64
C GLU A 25 -11.85 -19.65 0.22
N ILE A 26 -10.73 -19.07 -0.18
CA ILE A 26 -10.12 -17.93 0.54
C ILE A 26 -10.91 -16.64 0.29
N GLY A 27 -11.49 -16.50 -0.91
CA GLY A 27 -12.16 -15.28 -1.33
C GLY A 27 -11.19 -14.09 -1.46
N SER A 28 -11.73 -12.90 -1.59
CA SER A 28 -10.98 -11.65 -1.54
C SER A 28 -10.72 -11.21 -0.09
N ARG A 29 -9.71 -10.37 0.11
CA ARG A 29 -9.52 -9.72 1.42
C ARG A 29 -10.77 -8.92 1.78
N PRO A 30 -11.23 -8.98 3.05
CA PRO A 30 -12.40 -8.21 3.47
C PRO A 30 -12.26 -6.71 3.16
N GLU A 31 -11.05 -6.18 3.27
CA GLU A 31 -10.74 -4.77 2.99
C GLU A 31 -10.89 -4.42 1.51
N SER A 32 -10.62 -5.37 0.60
CA SER A 32 -10.74 -5.14 -0.85
C SER A 32 -12.19 -5.22 -1.37
N LEU A 33 -13.11 -5.73 -0.56
CA LEU A 33 -14.50 -5.94 -0.96
C LEU A 33 -15.38 -4.69 -0.80
N GLN A 34 -14.90 -3.68 -0.09
CA GLN A 34 -15.71 -2.49 0.20
C GLN A 34 -15.11 -1.27 -0.48
N PRO A 35 -15.90 -0.52 -1.25
CA PRO A 35 -15.44 0.75 -1.78
C PRO A 35 -15.11 1.70 -0.62
N LEU A 36 -13.94 2.33 -0.71
CA LEU A 36 -13.53 3.32 0.27
C LEU A 36 -14.20 4.66 -0.02
N THR A 37 -14.63 5.34 1.05
CA THR A 37 -15.05 6.74 1.00
C THR A 37 -14.15 7.53 1.94
N HIS A 38 -13.40 8.47 1.40
CA HIS A 38 -12.49 9.33 2.16
C HIS A 38 -12.25 10.65 1.41
N LEU A 39 -11.63 11.62 2.09
CA LEU A 39 -11.48 12.99 1.57
C LEU A 39 -10.53 13.09 0.37
N ALA A 40 -9.58 12.16 0.25
CA ALA A 40 -8.63 12.12 -0.87
C ALA A 40 -9.15 11.40 -2.12
N LEU A 41 -10.36 10.82 -2.10
CA LEU A 41 -10.91 10.09 -3.23
C LEU A 41 -10.95 10.93 -4.50
N GLY A 42 -10.31 10.45 -5.56
CA GLY A 42 -10.20 11.12 -6.86
C GLY A 42 -9.29 12.35 -6.88
N LYS A 43 -8.57 12.64 -5.79
CA LYS A 43 -7.65 13.77 -5.71
C LYS A 43 -6.34 13.46 -6.44
N LYS A 44 -5.70 14.52 -6.92
CA LYS A 44 -4.43 14.41 -7.64
C LYS A 44 -3.31 13.96 -6.70
N VAL A 45 -2.58 12.94 -7.14
CA VAL A 45 -1.34 12.49 -6.51
C VAL A 45 -0.13 13.05 -7.25
N ILE A 46 0.79 13.65 -6.51
CA ILE A 46 2.08 14.13 -6.99
C ILE A 46 3.12 13.10 -6.54
N TYR A 47 3.73 12.42 -7.49
CA TYR A 47 4.76 11.41 -7.25
C TYR A 47 6.12 12.12 -7.15
N ASN A 48 6.61 12.37 -5.93
CA ASN A 48 7.96 12.92 -5.70
C ASN A 48 9.04 11.87 -5.99
N ALA A 49 8.68 10.58 -5.89
CA ALA A 49 9.43 9.45 -6.40
C ALA A 49 8.50 8.57 -7.24
N PRO A 50 8.91 8.13 -8.45
CA PRO A 50 8.03 7.39 -9.34
C PRO A 50 7.76 5.97 -8.83
N TYR A 51 6.56 5.47 -9.09
CA TYR A 51 6.29 4.04 -9.02
C TYR A 51 6.96 3.29 -10.17
N ASN A 52 7.07 1.98 -10.04
CA ASN A 52 7.65 1.16 -11.10
C ASN A 52 6.59 0.77 -12.14
N SER A 53 6.91 0.92 -13.43
CA SER A 53 5.99 0.62 -14.52
C SER A 53 5.51 -0.83 -14.59
N SER A 54 6.27 -1.77 -14.01
CA SER A 54 5.86 -3.18 -13.95
C SER A 54 4.72 -3.41 -12.93
N TYR A 55 4.53 -2.49 -12.00
CA TYR A 55 3.50 -2.55 -10.96
C TYR A 55 2.84 -1.18 -10.80
N ALA A 56 2.35 -0.66 -11.91
CA ALA A 56 1.73 0.66 -11.96
C ALA A 56 0.30 0.68 -11.41
N ALA A 57 -0.33 -0.49 -11.24
CA ALA A 57 -1.75 -0.61 -10.94
C ALA A 57 -2.59 0.20 -11.93
N GLN A 58 -3.36 1.18 -11.50
CA GLN A 58 -4.15 2.08 -12.36
C GLN A 58 -3.37 3.38 -12.72
N GLY A 59 -2.05 3.38 -12.53
CA GLY A 59 -1.20 4.55 -12.80
C GLY A 59 -1.35 5.65 -11.76
N ASP A 60 -1.38 6.90 -12.22
CA ASP A 60 -1.33 8.07 -11.33
C ASP A 60 -2.55 8.22 -10.40
N VAL A 61 -3.64 7.52 -10.66
CA VAL A 61 -4.86 7.58 -9.85
C VAL A 61 -4.93 6.51 -8.76
N THR A 62 -4.07 5.50 -8.81
CA THR A 62 -4.13 4.32 -7.94
C THR A 62 -4.29 4.67 -6.45
N LEU A 63 -3.49 5.61 -5.96
CA LEU A 63 -3.44 5.88 -4.52
C LEU A 63 -4.62 6.73 -3.99
N THR A 64 -5.58 7.04 -4.86
CA THR A 64 -6.79 7.81 -4.52
C THR A 64 -8.02 7.33 -5.30
N ASP A 65 -8.00 6.11 -5.83
CA ASP A 65 -9.10 5.54 -6.62
C ASP A 65 -10.19 4.86 -5.78
N GLY A 66 -9.95 4.69 -4.49
CA GLY A 66 -10.88 4.07 -3.55
C GLY A 66 -10.86 2.54 -3.60
N ILE A 67 -9.85 1.94 -4.21
CA ILE A 67 -9.73 0.49 -4.37
C ILE A 67 -8.64 -0.05 -3.45
N ARG A 68 -9.01 -0.97 -2.57
CA ARG A 68 -8.04 -1.70 -1.74
C ARG A 68 -7.54 -2.94 -2.48
N GLY A 69 -6.25 -3.19 -2.33
CA GLY A 69 -5.62 -4.38 -2.89
C GLY A 69 -6.03 -5.67 -2.20
N ASP A 70 -6.07 -6.76 -2.98
CA ASP A 70 -6.38 -8.10 -2.53
C ASP A 70 -5.12 -8.84 -2.03
N TRP A 71 -5.14 -10.15 -1.99
CA TRP A 71 -4.08 -10.99 -1.43
C TRP A 71 -2.75 -10.96 -2.18
N THR A 72 -2.73 -10.50 -3.42
CA THR A 72 -1.53 -10.52 -4.26
C THR A 72 -1.18 -9.15 -4.80
N TYR A 73 0.11 -8.82 -4.83
CA TYR A 73 0.61 -7.56 -5.42
C TYR A 73 0.42 -7.45 -6.93
N GLY A 74 0.00 -8.53 -7.60
CA GLY A 74 -0.26 -8.57 -9.04
C GLY A 74 -1.74 -8.44 -9.40
N ASP A 75 -2.62 -8.06 -8.48
CA ASP A 75 -4.06 -7.93 -8.71
C ASP A 75 -4.47 -6.66 -9.47
N GLY A 76 -3.54 -5.73 -9.67
CA GLY A 76 -3.79 -4.47 -10.37
C GLY A 76 -4.31 -3.34 -9.48
N ALA A 77 -4.38 -3.53 -8.15
CA ALA A 77 -4.73 -2.52 -7.16
C ALA A 77 -3.52 -2.07 -6.32
N TRP A 78 -2.52 -2.93 -6.14
CA TRP A 78 -1.29 -2.59 -5.45
C TRP A 78 -0.29 -1.90 -6.38
N GLN A 79 0.17 -0.71 -6.01
CA GLN A 79 1.21 0.02 -6.70
C GLN A 79 2.58 -0.25 -6.07
N GLY A 80 3.58 -0.59 -6.92
CA GLY A 80 4.89 -1.05 -6.48
C GLY A 80 5.98 0.01 -6.59
N PHE A 81 6.78 0.14 -5.54
CA PHE A 81 7.94 1.03 -5.44
C PHE A 81 9.18 0.22 -5.12
N ILE A 82 10.21 0.36 -5.94
CA ILE A 82 11.48 -0.33 -5.67
C ILE A 82 12.31 0.47 -4.66
N SER A 83 13.08 -0.22 -3.83
CA SER A 83 13.75 0.33 -2.64
C SER A 83 14.54 1.63 -2.86
N LYS A 84 15.14 1.82 -4.04
CA LYS A 84 15.86 3.07 -4.37
C LYS A 84 14.94 4.26 -4.55
N ASN A 85 13.72 4.04 -5.00
CA ASN A 85 12.79 5.11 -5.35
C ASN A 85 11.87 5.48 -4.20
N ARG A 86 11.69 4.65 -3.18
CA ARG A 86 10.86 4.90 -1.98
C ARG A 86 9.42 5.28 -2.36
N LEU A 87 8.48 5.06 -1.48
CA LEU A 87 7.20 5.76 -1.57
C LEU A 87 7.42 7.20 -1.08
N ASP A 88 7.18 8.17 -1.94
CA ASP A 88 7.17 9.59 -1.61
C ASP A 88 6.15 10.27 -2.50
N VAL A 89 4.97 10.49 -1.95
CA VAL A 89 3.82 11.03 -2.68
C VAL A 89 3.16 12.15 -1.89
N THR A 90 2.57 13.09 -2.62
CA THR A 90 1.80 14.20 -2.06
C THR A 90 0.42 14.22 -2.70
N VAL A 91 -0.63 14.12 -1.89
CA VAL A 91 -2.01 14.30 -2.33
C VAL A 91 -2.38 15.76 -2.24
N ASP A 92 -2.85 16.37 -3.33
CA ASP A 92 -3.40 17.73 -3.34
C ASP A 92 -4.91 17.65 -3.05
N MET A 93 -5.30 18.06 -1.85
CA MET A 93 -6.70 18.11 -1.43
C MET A 93 -7.49 19.24 -2.12
N GLU A 94 -6.83 20.03 -3.01
CA GLU A 94 -7.34 21.19 -3.77
C GLU A 94 -7.64 22.43 -2.90
N ASN A 95 -8.11 22.23 -1.69
CA ASN A 95 -8.41 23.29 -0.73
C ASN A 95 -7.87 22.92 0.66
N GLU A 96 -7.73 23.92 1.52
CA GLU A 96 -7.49 23.70 2.94
C GLU A 96 -8.61 22.81 3.49
N THR A 97 -8.24 21.68 4.07
CA THR A 97 -9.16 20.65 4.54
C THR A 97 -8.83 20.30 5.98
N THR A 98 -9.83 20.11 6.83
CA THR A 98 -9.64 19.55 8.16
C THR A 98 -9.46 18.04 8.04
N ILE A 99 -8.35 17.53 8.56
CA ILE A 99 -7.91 16.14 8.43
C ILE A 99 -7.84 15.53 9.83
N HIS A 100 -8.45 14.37 10.02
CA HIS A 100 -8.48 13.64 11.29
C HIS A 100 -7.63 12.38 11.27
N SER A 101 -7.39 11.80 10.10
CA SER A 101 -6.46 10.68 9.95
C SER A 101 -5.87 10.61 8.55
N VAL A 102 -4.66 10.05 8.46
CA VAL A 102 -4.00 9.70 7.21
C VAL A 102 -3.48 8.28 7.34
N THR A 103 -3.89 7.38 6.44
CA THR A 103 -3.55 5.97 6.49
C THR A 103 -3.07 5.49 5.12
N ALA A 104 -2.05 4.64 5.09
CA ALA A 104 -1.73 3.81 3.93
C ALA A 104 -1.56 2.35 4.36
N ALA A 105 -2.01 1.44 3.50
CA ALA A 105 -1.79 0.01 3.70
C ALA A 105 -0.54 -0.46 2.97
N PHE A 106 0.13 -1.42 3.57
CA PHE A 106 1.30 -2.07 3.01
C PHE A 106 1.14 -3.58 3.06
N MET A 107 1.79 -4.27 2.12
CA MET A 107 1.87 -5.72 2.15
C MET A 107 3.32 -6.20 2.27
N GLN A 108 3.49 -7.38 2.84
CA GLN A 108 4.72 -8.13 2.86
C GLN A 108 4.52 -9.49 2.21
N VAL A 109 5.43 -9.86 1.30
CA VAL A 109 5.56 -11.19 0.71
C VAL A 109 7.05 -11.50 0.62
N VAL A 110 7.61 -12.07 1.68
CA VAL A 110 9.07 -12.23 1.83
C VAL A 110 9.70 -13.02 0.67
N GLY A 111 9.03 -14.06 0.19
CA GLY A 111 9.51 -14.87 -0.94
C GLY A 111 9.57 -14.14 -2.28
N ALA A 112 8.93 -12.98 -2.39
CA ALA A 112 8.95 -12.10 -3.56
C ALA A 112 9.74 -10.80 -3.31
N GLU A 113 10.49 -10.73 -2.20
CA GLU A 113 11.23 -9.54 -1.78
C GLU A 113 10.34 -8.29 -1.61
N VAL A 114 9.09 -8.47 -1.23
CA VAL A 114 8.16 -7.42 -0.85
C VAL A 114 8.17 -7.29 0.66
N PHE A 115 8.47 -6.12 1.18
CA PHE A 115 8.60 -5.90 2.63
C PHE A 115 7.72 -4.74 3.10
N LEU A 116 7.29 -4.82 4.36
CA LEU A 116 6.73 -3.66 5.05
C LEU A 116 7.78 -2.55 5.13
N PRO A 117 7.37 -1.27 5.17
CA PRO A 117 8.32 -0.17 5.33
C PRO A 117 9.07 -0.26 6.67
N ALA A 118 10.35 0.10 6.65
CA ALA A 118 11.15 0.26 7.86
C ALA A 118 10.98 1.64 8.50
N SER A 119 10.49 2.62 7.76
CA SER A 119 10.09 3.91 8.33
C SER A 119 8.97 4.55 7.51
N VAL A 120 8.12 5.31 8.20
CA VAL A 120 7.05 6.10 7.62
C VAL A 120 7.10 7.51 8.18
N VAL A 121 6.93 8.50 7.30
CA VAL A 121 6.76 9.91 7.66
C VAL A 121 5.48 10.43 7.01
N ILE A 122 4.61 11.04 7.81
CA ILE A 122 3.37 11.68 7.34
C ILE A 122 3.46 13.15 7.68
N SER A 123 3.17 14.02 6.72
CA SER A 123 3.24 15.46 6.91
C SER A 123 2.17 16.20 6.11
N VAL A 124 1.87 17.44 6.51
CA VAL A 124 0.91 18.31 5.83
C VAL A 124 1.53 19.65 5.50
N SER A 125 0.94 20.32 4.51
CA SER A 125 1.36 21.65 4.09
C SER A 125 0.18 22.44 3.52
N ASP A 126 0.22 23.76 3.62
CA ASP A 126 -0.74 24.65 2.96
C ASP A 126 -0.26 25.11 1.58
N ASP A 127 1.06 25.20 1.39
CA ASP A 127 1.70 25.73 0.17
C ASP A 127 2.34 24.67 -0.73
N GLY A 128 2.39 23.39 -0.26
CA GLY A 128 3.04 22.29 -0.97
C GLY A 128 4.57 22.32 -0.95
N VAL A 129 5.16 23.22 -0.19
CA VAL A 129 6.63 23.44 -0.08
C VAL A 129 7.09 23.24 1.36
N ASN A 130 6.43 23.90 2.29
CA ASN A 130 6.76 23.87 3.71
C ASN A 130 5.85 22.86 4.41
N PHE A 131 6.41 21.69 4.74
CA PHE A 131 5.67 20.59 5.36
C PHE A 131 5.90 20.53 6.87
N THR A 132 4.82 20.39 7.62
CA THR A 132 4.83 20.08 9.05
C THR A 132 4.68 18.58 9.24
N GLU A 133 5.64 17.96 9.93
CA GLU A 133 5.60 16.53 10.25
C GLU A 133 4.52 16.26 11.29
N LEU A 134 3.64 15.29 11.01
CA LEU A 134 2.59 14.80 11.90
C LEU A 134 3.00 13.51 12.58
N LYS A 135 3.72 12.66 11.86
CA LYS A 135 4.18 11.37 12.33
C LYS A 135 5.51 11.01 11.70
N HIS A 136 6.41 10.50 12.51
CA HIS A 136 7.58 9.74 12.09
C HIS A 136 7.63 8.46 12.92
N GLN A 137 7.68 7.32 12.25
CA GLN A 137 7.73 6.03 12.94
C GLN A 137 8.68 5.09 12.22
N ASP A 138 9.61 4.53 12.97
CA ASP A 138 10.47 3.43 12.53
C ASP A 138 9.89 2.08 12.94
N PHE A 139 10.12 1.07 12.11
CA PHE A 139 9.63 -0.29 12.29
C PHE A 139 10.77 -1.30 12.16
N VAL A 140 10.69 -2.36 12.93
CA VAL A 140 11.50 -3.56 12.73
C VAL A 140 10.74 -4.47 11.78
N VAL A 141 11.32 -4.71 10.61
CA VAL A 141 10.73 -5.61 9.61
C VAL A 141 11.00 -7.05 10.01
N ASN A 142 9.95 -7.81 10.32
CA ASN A 142 10.06 -9.22 10.67
C ASN A 142 9.93 -10.08 9.40
N LYS A 143 11.03 -10.72 8.98
CA LYS A 143 11.05 -11.61 7.81
C LYS A 143 10.50 -13.02 8.08
N GLU A 144 10.23 -13.38 9.33
CA GLU A 144 9.62 -14.67 9.66
C GLU A 144 8.14 -14.70 9.30
N GLU A 145 7.49 -13.54 9.26
CA GLU A 145 6.12 -13.39 8.78
C GLU A 145 6.10 -13.36 7.24
N ALA A 146 5.96 -14.54 6.62
CA ALA A 146 6.09 -14.71 5.17
C ALA A 146 5.10 -13.85 4.36
N ILE A 147 3.88 -13.65 4.88
CA ILE A 147 2.84 -12.78 4.31
C ILE A 147 2.24 -11.97 5.45
N LYS A 148 2.16 -10.66 5.26
CA LYS A 148 1.55 -9.73 6.22
C LYS A 148 0.97 -8.52 5.51
N PHE A 149 -0.13 -8.01 6.05
CA PHE A 149 -0.71 -6.72 5.67
C PHE A 149 -0.70 -5.81 6.89
N SER A 150 -0.42 -4.54 6.68
CA SER A 150 -0.33 -3.58 7.80
C SER A 150 -0.75 -2.19 7.34
N ASP A 151 -1.71 -1.62 8.04
CA ASP A 151 -2.07 -0.21 7.90
C ASP A 151 -1.17 0.62 8.81
N VAL A 152 -0.62 1.71 8.29
CA VAL A 152 0.16 2.68 9.07
C VAL A 152 -0.54 4.02 9.02
N SER A 153 -0.96 4.51 10.19
CA SER A 153 -1.83 5.67 10.31
C SER A 153 -1.23 6.75 11.21
N TRP A 154 -1.60 7.99 10.92
CA TRP A 154 -1.63 9.09 11.86
C TRP A 154 -3.08 9.42 12.19
N GLU A 155 -3.34 9.76 13.44
CA GLU A 155 -4.64 10.23 13.93
C GLU A 155 -4.46 11.51 14.73
N GLY A 156 -5.37 12.47 14.56
CA GLY A 156 -5.33 13.76 15.24
C GLY A 156 -6.35 14.74 14.64
N THR A 157 -6.05 16.01 14.70
CA THR A 157 -6.81 17.06 13.99
C THR A 157 -5.83 18.10 13.49
N VAL A 158 -5.78 18.30 12.19
CA VAL A 158 -4.94 19.29 11.55
C VAL A 158 -5.65 19.87 10.33
N LYS A 159 -5.29 21.07 9.93
CA LYS A 159 -5.70 21.64 8.64
C LYS A 159 -4.52 21.65 7.68
N GLY A 160 -4.80 21.45 6.40
CA GLY A 160 -3.82 21.54 5.34
C GLY A 160 -4.42 21.21 3.99
N ARG A 161 -3.76 21.68 2.94
CA ARG A 161 -4.13 21.39 1.55
C ARG A 161 -3.38 20.17 1.00
N TYR A 162 -2.13 20.01 1.37
CA TYR A 162 -1.26 18.96 0.84
C TYR A 162 -0.96 17.94 1.93
N VAL A 163 -1.17 16.66 1.62
CA VAL A 163 -0.85 15.54 2.50
C VAL A 163 0.29 14.74 1.86
N ARG A 164 1.45 14.69 2.51
CA ARG A 164 2.60 13.93 2.03
C ARG A 164 2.77 12.66 2.84
N TYR A 165 2.89 11.54 2.14
CA TYR A 165 3.14 10.23 2.71
C TYR A 165 4.46 9.69 2.17
N GLN A 166 5.37 9.35 3.08
CA GLN A 166 6.68 8.80 2.73
C GLN A 166 6.88 7.48 3.45
N ALA A 167 7.37 6.47 2.73
CA ALA A 167 7.77 5.20 3.32
C ALA A 167 9.09 4.73 2.73
N ARG A 168 9.94 4.13 3.57
CA ARG A 168 11.28 3.67 3.19
C ARG A 168 11.46 2.20 3.54
N ALA A 169 12.12 1.47 2.65
CA ALA A 169 12.60 0.13 2.95
C ALA A 169 13.80 0.20 3.91
N GLY A 170 14.02 -0.86 4.65
CA GLY A 170 15.23 -1.01 5.48
C GLY A 170 16.50 -1.02 4.60
N LYS A 171 17.58 -0.43 5.11
CA LYS A 171 18.84 -0.29 4.35
C LYS A 171 19.42 -1.63 3.88
N GLU A 172 19.19 -2.68 4.64
CA GLU A 172 19.68 -4.04 4.38
C GLU A 172 18.64 -4.92 3.66
N LEU A 173 17.43 -4.40 3.48
CA LEU A 173 16.37 -5.04 2.75
C LEU A 173 16.32 -4.41 1.37
N GLY A 174 16.92 -5.04 0.38
CA GLY A 174 16.55 -4.80 -1.01
C GLY A 174 15.06 -5.08 -1.18
N GLY A 175 14.49 -4.78 -2.34
CA GLY A 175 13.14 -5.20 -2.66
C GLY A 175 12.11 -4.08 -2.68
N TRP A 176 10.88 -4.48 -2.69
CA TRP A 176 9.72 -3.67 -3.03
C TRP A 176 8.97 -3.17 -1.79
N ILE A 177 8.41 -1.97 -1.91
CA ILE A 177 7.29 -1.52 -1.09
C ILE A 177 6.05 -1.50 -1.99
N PHE A 178 4.94 -2.04 -1.52
CA PHE A 178 3.64 -1.96 -2.18
C PHE A 178 2.64 -1.27 -1.26
N THR A 179 1.87 -0.35 -1.85
CA THR A 179 0.73 0.30 -1.20
C THR A 179 -0.44 0.40 -2.18
N ASP A 180 -1.65 0.44 -1.68
CA ASP A 180 -2.87 0.45 -2.48
C ASP A 180 -3.55 1.83 -2.48
N GLU A 181 -3.66 2.48 -1.35
CA GLU A 181 -4.46 3.70 -1.19
C GLU A 181 -3.89 4.63 -0.11
N ILE A 182 -4.02 5.93 -0.29
CA ILE A 182 -3.77 6.96 0.73
C ILE A 182 -5.12 7.47 1.23
N ILE A 183 -5.56 6.94 2.34
CA ILE A 183 -6.86 7.23 2.94
C ILE A 183 -6.74 8.46 3.83
N VAL A 184 -7.52 9.51 3.56
CA VAL A 184 -7.59 10.74 4.37
C VAL A 184 -9.00 10.93 4.91
N LYS A 185 -9.15 11.12 6.21
CA LYS A 185 -10.45 11.34 6.88
C LYS A 185 -10.43 12.56 7.74
#